data_c20998007625f55909de69fc378497b9
#
_entry.id   c20998007625f55909de69fc378497b9
#
_cell.length_a   1.000
_cell.length_b   1.000
_cell.length_c   1.000
_cell.angle_alpha   90.00
_cell.angle_beta   90.00
_cell.angle_gamma   90.00
#
_symmetry.space_group_name_H-M   'P 1'
#
loop_
_entity.id
_entity.type
_entity.pdbx_description
1 polymer ?
#
loop_
_entity_poly.entity_id
_entity_poly.type
_entity_poly.pdbx_seq_one_letter_code
_entity_poly.pdbx_strand_id
1 'polypeptide(L)'
;RTVSQIHDAAFSFKLERSSMMLALGGGVVGDMTGFASATWLRGVGVVQVPTTLLAMVDASIGGKTGVNHPGGKNLIGAFHQPHLVLIDPTTLDTLPIREFRAGMAEVIKYGILGDPELFIELESCDDPSSPNGLGRTRLESILQRSAAAKARIVAADEREGGLRAVLNYGHTFGHVVETLCGYGTWLHGEAVAIGMVAVGELGVLRGSWSRDEAERQHRLIHSAGLPTTWPDLSADEVLNSLQGDKKVRDGRLRF
;
A
#
# COMPACT_ATOMS: atom_id res chain seq x y z
N ARG A 1 -3.06 -7.55 21.94
CA ARG A 1 -4.33 -8.14 22.39
C ARG A 1 -4.97 -9.00 21.29
N THR A 2 -5.24 -8.49 20.11
CA THR A 2 -5.95 -9.23 19.04
C THR A 2 -5.18 -10.46 18.54
N VAL A 3 -3.86 -10.37 18.35
CA VAL A 3 -3.03 -11.55 17.97
C VAL A 3 -3.09 -12.65 19.04
N SER A 4 -3.09 -12.29 20.33
CA SER A 4 -3.28 -13.27 21.41
C SER A 4 -4.63 -13.98 21.28
N GLN A 5 -5.71 -13.25 20.98
CA GLN A 5 -7.03 -13.86 20.77
C GLN A 5 -7.06 -14.83 19.56
N ILE A 6 -6.33 -14.50 18.47
CA ILE A 6 -6.17 -15.42 17.33
C ILE A 6 -5.43 -16.69 17.77
N HIS A 7 -4.37 -16.57 18.57
CA HIS A 7 -3.64 -17.73 19.09
C HIS A 7 -4.49 -18.56 20.06
N ASP A 8 -5.30 -17.93 20.91
CA ASP A 8 -6.21 -18.63 21.83
C ASP A 8 -7.26 -19.44 21.04
N ALA A 9 -7.79 -18.85 19.95
CA ALA A 9 -8.70 -19.56 19.05
C ALA A 9 -7.97 -20.71 18.33
N ALA A 10 -6.77 -20.49 17.82
CA ALA A 10 -5.96 -21.51 17.17
C ALA A 10 -5.69 -22.70 18.12
N PHE A 11 -5.42 -22.41 19.40
CA PHE A 11 -5.28 -23.44 20.42
C PHE A 11 -6.58 -24.21 20.65
N SER A 12 -7.70 -23.49 20.79
CA SER A 12 -9.02 -24.09 21.03
C SER A 12 -9.49 -24.98 19.89
N PHE A 13 -9.20 -24.58 18.65
CA PHE A 13 -9.48 -25.36 17.43
C PHE A 13 -8.42 -26.42 17.14
N LYS A 14 -7.40 -26.55 17.98
CA LYS A 14 -6.30 -27.53 17.82
C LYS A 14 -5.61 -27.44 16.47
N LEU A 15 -5.29 -26.20 16.03
CA LEU A 15 -4.57 -25.99 14.79
C LEU A 15 -3.20 -26.65 14.86
N GLU A 16 -2.94 -27.57 13.93
CA GLU A 16 -1.70 -28.30 13.75
C GLU A 16 -0.74 -27.58 12.78
N ARG A 17 0.49 -28.07 12.61
CA ARG A 17 1.47 -27.49 11.69
C ARG A 17 1.05 -27.55 10.21
N SER A 18 0.20 -28.50 9.84
CA SER A 18 -0.36 -28.64 8.50
C SER A 18 -1.60 -27.78 8.25
N SER A 19 -2.14 -27.15 9.31
CA SER A 19 -3.29 -26.25 9.21
C SER A 19 -2.92 -24.93 8.56
N MET A 20 -3.92 -24.22 8.06
CA MET A 20 -3.78 -22.88 7.49
C MET A 20 -4.71 -21.90 8.19
N MET A 21 -4.27 -20.66 8.34
CA MET A 21 -5.13 -19.55 8.71
C MET A 21 -5.61 -18.82 7.45
N LEU A 22 -6.86 -18.40 7.43
CA LEU A 22 -7.44 -17.66 6.32
C LEU A 22 -7.75 -16.24 6.79
N ALA A 23 -7.17 -15.25 6.09
CA ALA A 23 -7.36 -13.84 6.35
C ALA A 23 -8.38 -13.26 5.36
N LEU A 24 -9.64 -13.19 5.76
CA LEU A 24 -10.70 -12.56 4.97
C LEU A 24 -10.93 -11.14 5.47
N GLY A 25 -10.53 -10.13 4.69
CA GLY A 25 -10.68 -8.72 5.07
C GLY A 25 -9.70 -7.78 4.39
N GLY A 26 -9.63 -6.54 4.88
CA GLY A 26 -8.66 -5.55 4.41
C GLY A 26 -7.25 -5.80 4.95
N GLY A 27 -6.31 -4.89 4.66
CA GLY A 27 -4.89 -5.01 5.00
C GLY A 27 -4.62 -5.29 6.48
N VAL A 28 -5.36 -4.65 7.39
CA VAL A 28 -5.20 -4.87 8.84
C VAL A 28 -5.50 -6.32 9.24
N VAL A 29 -6.52 -6.93 8.65
CA VAL A 29 -6.85 -8.34 8.89
C VAL A 29 -5.76 -9.24 8.32
N GLY A 30 -5.29 -8.93 7.12
CA GLY A 30 -4.19 -9.65 6.47
C GLY A 30 -2.91 -9.63 7.30
N ASP A 31 -2.49 -8.45 7.75
CA ASP A 31 -1.28 -8.25 8.54
C ASP A 31 -1.33 -8.99 9.89
N MET A 32 -2.44 -8.85 10.61
CA MET A 32 -2.61 -9.51 11.91
C MET A 32 -2.66 -11.04 11.78
N THR A 33 -3.42 -11.55 10.81
CA THR A 33 -3.54 -13.00 10.59
C THR A 33 -2.22 -13.58 10.10
N GLY A 34 -1.53 -12.88 9.18
CA GLY A 34 -0.22 -13.29 8.70
C GLY A 34 0.81 -13.35 9.82
N PHE A 35 0.84 -12.34 10.71
CA PHE A 35 1.73 -12.34 11.86
C PHE A 35 1.37 -13.42 12.89
N ALA A 36 0.07 -13.64 13.14
CA ALA A 36 -0.39 -14.73 13.98
C ALA A 36 0.04 -16.10 13.42
N SER A 37 -0.12 -16.29 12.09
CA SER A 37 0.36 -17.50 11.39
C SER A 37 1.85 -17.69 11.52
N ALA A 38 2.64 -16.63 11.35
CA ALA A 38 4.10 -16.68 11.45
C ALA A 38 4.58 -17.10 12.84
N THR A 39 3.82 -16.79 13.87
CA THR A 39 4.18 -17.02 15.28
C THR A 39 3.52 -18.27 15.89
N TRP A 40 2.43 -18.78 15.31
CA TRP A 40 1.80 -20.02 15.73
C TRP A 40 2.65 -21.23 15.33
N LEU A 41 3.01 -22.08 16.30
CA LEU A 41 3.87 -23.29 16.11
C LEU A 41 5.17 -23.03 15.34
N ARG A 42 5.70 -21.82 15.36
CA ARG A 42 6.86 -21.29 14.60
C ARG A 42 6.59 -21.14 13.08
N GLY A 43 5.35 -21.05 12.70
CA GLY A 43 4.88 -20.84 11.34
C GLY A 43 3.92 -21.90 10.87
N VAL A 44 2.68 -21.47 10.53
CA VAL A 44 1.68 -22.25 9.79
C VAL A 44 1.30 -21.51 8.53
N GLY A 45 0.70 -22.19 7.55
CA GLY A 45 0.31 -21.56 6.29
C GLY A 45 -0.72 -20.44 6.49
N VAL A 46 -0.70 -19.45 5.62
CA VAL A 46 -1.72 -18.39 5.54
C VAL A 46 -2.25 -18.24 4.13
N VAL A 47 -3.56 -18.05 4.00
CA VAL A 47 -4.26 -17.68 2.77
C VAL A 47 -4.82 -16.28 2.95
N GLN A 48 -4.53 -15.39 2.02
CA GLN A 48 -5.04 -14.02 2.00
C GLN A 48 -6.27 -13.95 1.09
N VAL A 49 -7.37 -13.41 1.60
CA VAL A 49 -8.59 -13.11 0.83
C VAL A 49 -8.91 -11.62 1.04
N PRO A 50 -8.19 -10.74 0.31
CA PRO A 50 -8.33 -9.30 0.49
C PRO A 50 -9.69 -8.80 0.00
N THR A 51 -10.32 -7.90 0.76
CA THR A 51 -11.64 -7.32 0.45
C THR A 51 -11.60 -5.80 0.23
N THR A 52 -10.44 -5.19 0.26
CA THR A 52 -10.24 -3.78 -0.09
C THR A 52 -9.28 -3.67 -1.28
N LEU A 53 -9.45 -2.65 -2.13
CA LEU A 53 -8.58 -2.45 -3.28
C LEU A 53 -7.11 -2.37 -2.86
N LEU A 54 -6.80 -1.59 -1.82
CA LEU A 54 -5.45 -1.47 -1.27
C LEU A 54 -4.86 -2.83 -0.87
N ALA A 55 -5.66 -3.70 -0.25
CA ALA A 55 -5.18 -5.02 0.12
C ALA A 55 -5.00 -5.94 -1.09
N MET A 56 -5.87 -5.85 -2.09
CA MET A 56 -5.79 -6.65 -3.32
C MET A 56 -4.53 -6.37 -4.13
N VAL A 57 -4.15 -5.09 -4.26
CA VAL A 57 -3.02 -4.69 -5.10
C VAL A 57 -1.71 -4.53 -4.33
N ASP A 58 -1.78 -4.37 -3.00
CA ASP A 58 -0.61 -4.09 -2.18
C ASP A 58 -0.49 -4.98 -0.95
N ALA A 59 -1.25 -4.77 0.11
CA ALA A 59 -0.96 -5.30 1.44
C ALA A 59 -0.91 -6.84 1.51
N SER A 60 -1.73 -7.57 0.74
CA SER A 60 -1.75 -9.05 0.73
C SER A 60 -0.55 -9.69 0.03
N ILE A 61 0.28 -8.90 -0.68
CA ILE A 61 1.37 -9.41 -1.53
C ILE A 61 2.72 -9.02 -0.92
N GLY A 62 3.61 -10.00 -0.77
CA GLY A 62 5.00 -9.73 -0.37
C GLY A 62 5.33 -10.01 1.09
N GLY A 63 4.41 -10.64 1.83
CA GLY A 63 4.67 -11.29 3.12
C GLY A 63 5.04 -10.36 4.27
N LYS A 64 4.95 -9.05 4.12
CA LYS A 64 5.09 -8.13 5.26
C LYS A 64 3.86 -8.27 6.14
N THR A 65 4.02 -8.80 7.34
CA THR A 65 2.94 -8.99 8.31
C THR A 65 3.33 -8.35 9.63
N GLY A 66 2.37 -7.83 10.36
CA GLY A 66 2.71 -7.17 11.61
C GLY A 66 1.55 -6.50 12.32
N VAL A 67 1.91 -5.89 13.43
CA VAL A 67 0.99 -5.13 14.28
C VAL A 67 1.64 -3.86 14.78
N ASN A 68 0.80 -2.90 15.10
CA ASN A 68 1.23 -1.63 15.66
C ASN A 68 1.71 -1.80 17.12
N HIS A 69 2.68 -1.00 17.48
CA HIS A 69 3.14 -0.78 18.84
C HIS A 69 2.79 0.66 19.27
N PRO A 70 2.60 0.97 20.55
CA PRO A 70 2.39 2.35 20.97
C PRO A 70 3.43 3.36 20.47
N GLY A 71 4.65 2.90 20.20
CA GLY A 71 5.74 3.71 19.66
C GLY A 71 5.74 3.87 18.12
N GLY A 72 4.80 3.25 17.37
CA GLY A 72 4.72 3.41 15.92
C GLY A 72 4.01 2.27 15.20
N LYS A 73 3.69 2.52 13.91
CA LYS A 73 3.03 1.55 13.03
C LYS A 73 3.98 0.41 12.65
N ASN A 74 3.44 -0.82 12.59
CA ASN A 74 4.09 -2.03 12.05
C ASN A 74 5.50 -2.33 12.61
N LEU A 75 5.74 -1.97 13.88
CA LEU A 75 7.05 -2.20 14.53
C LEU A 75 7.27 -3.66 14.95
N ILE A 76 6.20 -4.42 15.11
CA ILE A 76 6.24 -5.83 15.51
C ILE A 76 5.70 -6.65 14.34
N GLY A 77 6.55 -7.44 13.70
CA GLY A 77 6.13 -8.20 12.53
C GLY A 77 7.13 -9.26 12.10
N ALA A 78 6.76 -9.96 11.03
CA ALA A 78 7.57 -10.98 10.38
C ALA A 78 7.36 -10.94 8.87
N PHE A 79 8.37 -11.38 8.11
CA PHE A 79 8.18 -11.75 6.72
C PHE A 79 7.60 -13.17 6.67
N HIS A 80 6.34 -13.29 6.24
CA HIS A 80 5.63 -14.55 6.14
C HIS A 80 4.77 -14.58 4.88
N GLN A 81 5.29 -15.25 3.84
CA GLN A 81 4.62 -15.26 2.53
C GLN A 81 3.31 -16.07 2.58
N PRO A 82 2.23 -15.56 1.98
CA PRO A 82 1.00 -16.31 1.85
C PRO A 82 1.18 -17.49 0.87
N HIS A 83 0.53 -18.61 1.15
CA HIS A 83 0.46 -19.74 0.24
C HIS A 83 -0.43 -19.44 -0.98
N LEU A 84 -1.42 -18.57 -0.79
CA LEU A 84 -2.34 -18.13 -1.82
C LEU A 84 -2.87 -16.73 -1.48
N VAL A 85 -3.02 -15.90 -2.50
CA VAL A 85 -3.81 -14.67 -2.45
C VAL A 85 -5.00 -14.85 -3.40
N LEU A 86 -6.21 -14.90 -2.85
CA LEU A 86 -7.44 -15.06 -3.59
C LEU A 86 -8.15 -13.71 -3.68
N ILE A 87 -8.20 -13.12 -4.87
CA ILE A 87 -8.81 -11.81 -5.12
C ILE A 87 -10.17 -12.02 -5.78
N ASP A 88 -11.23 -11.61 -5.10
CA ASP A 88 -12.59 -11.53 -5.65
C ASP A 88 -12.99 -10.05 -5.80
N PRO A 89 -12.99 -9.51 -7.03
CA PRO A 89 -13.35 -8.12 -7.27
C PRO A 89 -14.79 -7.75 -6.85
N THR A 90 -15.69 -8.73 -6.69
CA THR A 90 -17.08 -8.44 -6.26
C THR A 90 -17.16 -7.89 -4.84
N THR A 91 -16.15 -8.16 -4.02
CA THR A 91 -16.08 -7.58 -2.66
C THR A 91 -15.92 -6.06 -2.67
N LEU A 92 -15.47 -5.48 -3.79
CA LEU A 92 -15.36 -4.02 -3.96
C LEU A 92 -16.72 -3.33 -4.15
N ASP A 93 -17.78 -4.06 -4.52
CA ASP A 93 -19.13 -3.50 -4.72
C ASP A 93 -19.71 -2.89 -3.43
N THR A 94 -19.27 -3.38 -2.27
CA THR A 94 -19.69 -2.88 -0.96
C THR A 94 -18.62 -2.06 -0.25
N LEU A 95 -17.45 -1.87 -0.87
CA LEU A 95 -16.37 -1.07 -0.30
C LEU A 95 -16.75 0.42 -0.31
N PRO A 96 -16.61 1.14 0.83
CA PRO A 96 -16.80 2.59 0.83
C PRO A 96 -15.92 3.27 -0.22
N ILE A 97 -16.50 4.22 -0.97
CA ILE A 97 -15.83 4.86 -2.11
C ILE A 97 -14.51 5.54 -1.72
N ARG A 98 -14.40 6.09 -0.52
CA ARG A 98 -13.16 6.69 -0.01
C ARG A 98 -12.04 5.66 0.12
N GLU A 99 -12.37 4.45 0.57
CA GLU A 99 -11.41 3.33 0.69
C GLU A 99 -11.00 2.80 -0.70
N PHE A 100 -11.94 2.77 -1.65
CA PHE A 100 -11.61 2.42 -3.04
C PHE A 100 -10.62 3.42 -3.63
N ARG A 101 -10.92 4.73 -3.53
CA ARG A 101 -10.04 5.80 -4.00
C ARG A 101 -8.66 5.73 -3.35
N ALA A 102 -8.60 5.49 -2.04
CA ALA A 102 -7.32 5.30 -1.35
C ALA A 102 -6.50 4.14 -1.95
N GLY A 103 -7.15 3.04 -2.33
CA GLY A 103 -6.48 1.93 -3.04
C GLY A 103 -5.95 2.31 -4.43
N MET A 104 -6.62 3.24 -5.14
CA MET A 104 -6.18 3.72 -6.45
C MET A 104 -4.81 4.42 -6.41
N ALA A 105 -4.40 4.98 -5.27
CA ALA A 105 -3.05 5.55 -5.12
C ALA A 105 -1.97 4.50 -5.41
N GLU A 106 -2.13 3.28 -4.90
CA GLU A 106 -1.20 2.18 -5.15
C GLU A 106 -1.25 1.69 -6.59
N VAL A 107 -2.44 1.63 -7.20
CA VAL A 107 -2.60 1.29 -8.62
C VAL A 107 -1.84 2.29 -9.50
N ILE A 108 -2.05 3.59 -9.27
CA ILE A 108 -1.36 4.66 -10.00
C ILE A 108 0.16 4.56 -9.80
N LYS A 109 0.60 4.28 -8.59
CA LYS A 109 2.02 4.06 -8.27
C LYS A 109 2.63 2.96 -9.14
N TYR A 110 1.96 1.83 -9.34
CA TYR A 110 2.47 0.76 -10.22
C TYR A 110 2.55 1.18 -11.68
N GLY A 111 1.61 1.97 -12.16
CA GLY A 111 1.67 2.59 -13.49
C GLY A 111 2.92 3.46 -13.67
N ILE A 112 3.29 4.22 -12.63
CA ILE A 112 4.48 5.09 -12.67
C ILE A 112 5.78 4.27 -12.56
N LEU A 113 5.83 3.26 -11.68
CA LEU A 113 7.06 2.55 -11.35
C LEU A 113 7.50 1.53 -12.39
N GLY A 114 6.64 1.03 -13.26
CA GLY A 114 7.07 -0.02 -14.17
C GLY A 114 6.00 -0.61 -15.08
N ASP A 115 4.82 0.02 -15.18
CA ASP A 115 3.78 -0.38 -16.12
C ASP A 115 3.15 0.84 -16.83
N PRO A 116 3.87 1.44 -17.83
CA PRO A 116 3.38 2.61 -18.56
C PRO A 116 2.03 2.39 -19.24
N GLU A 117 1.73 1.17 -19.67
CA GLU A 117 0.45 0.86 -20.28
C GLU A 117 -0.70 0.91 -19.26
N LEU A 118 -0.47 0.47 -18.01
CA LEU A 118 -1.43 0.66 -16.93
C LEU A 118 -1.69 2.14 -16.68
N PHE A 119 -0.64 2.98 -16.70
CA PHE A 119 -0.80 4.41 -16.55
C PHE A 119 -1.66 5.01 -17.66
N ILE A 120 -1.38 4.66 -18.93
CA ILE A 120 -2.14 5.12 -20.10
C ILE A 120 -3.59 4.60 -20.05
N GLU A 121 -3.80 3.35 -19.65
CA GLU A 121 -5.15 2.77 -19.48
C GLU A 121 -5.98 3.58 -18.47
N LEU A 122 -5.36 4.00 -17.36
CA LEU A 122 -6.02 4.82 -16.36
C LEU A 122 -6.28 6.25 -16.86
N GLU A 123 -5.33 6.88 -17.57
CA GLU A 123 -5.52 8.21 -18.17
C GLU A 123 -6.66 8.24 -19.19
N SER A 124 -6.88 7.11 -19.91
CA SER A 124 -7.95 6.97 -20.90
C SER A 124 -9.34 6.71 -20.29
N CYS A 125 -9.42 6.57 -18.96
CA CYS A 125 -10.67 6.30 -18.27
C CYS A 125 -11.38 7.60 -17.89
N ASP A 126 -12.66 7.72 -18.23
CA ASP A 126 -13.46 8.91 -17.91
C ASP A 126 -13.68 9.09 -16.40
N ASP A 127 -13.85 7.99 -15.68
CA ASP A 127 -14.01 8.00 -14.21
C ASP A 127 -13.22 6.86 -13.56
N PRO A 128 -11.94 7.05 -13.24
CA PRO A 128 -11.16 6.07 -12.49
C PRO A 128 -11.42 6.08 -10.98
N SER A 129 -12.34 6.94 -10.49
CA SER A 129 -12.57 7.16 -9.05
C SER A 129 -13.52 6.16 -8.41
N SER A 130 -14.10 5.24 -9.19
CA SER A 130 -15.09 4.28 -8.71
C SER A 130 -15.04 2.95 -9.48
N PRO A 131 -15.46 1.79 -8.86
CA PRO A 131 -15.57 0.52 -9.57
C PRO A 131 -16.47 0.61 -10.80
N ASN A 132 -17.59 1.34 -10.69
CA ASN A 132 -18.54 1.50 -11.78
C ASN A 132 -17.95 2.36 -12.93
N GLY A 133 -17.21 3.40 -12.60
CA GLY A 133 -16.53 4.24 -13.60
C GLY A 133 -15.45 3.50 -14.38
N LEU A 134 -14.70 2.62 -13.70
CA LEU A 134 -13.73 1.73 -14.36
C LEU A 134 -14.43 0.67 -15.23
N GLY A 135 -15.55 0.14 -14.78
CA GLY A 135 -16.19 -1.03 -15.40
C GLY A 135 -15.44 -2.33 -15.07
N ARG A 136 -16.15 -3.45 -15.16
CA ARG A 136 -15.66 -4.76 -14.70
C ARG A 136 -14.35 -5.20 -15.36
N THR A 137 -14.30 -5.15 -16.69
CA THR A 137 -13.14 -5.64 -17.46
C THR A 137 -11.87 -4.86 -17.15
N ARG A 138 -11.98 -3.52 -17.05
CA ARG A 138 -10.82 -2.67 -16.72
C ARG A 138 -10.40 -2.86 -15.26
N LEU A 139 -11.34 -3.00 -14.34
CA LEU A 139 -11.04 -3.27 -12.94
C LEU A 139 -10.27 -4.59 -12.79
N GLU A 140 -10.66 -5.65 -13.48
CA GLU A 140 -9.94 -6.93 -13.46
C GLU A 140 -8.53 -6.81 -14.06
N SER A 141 -8.38 -6.08 -15.19
CA SER A 141 -7.07 -5.77 -15.79
C SER A 141 -6.15 -5.04 -14.80
N ILE A 142 -6.66 -3.99 -14.15
CA ILE A 142 -5.93 -3.19 -13.16
C ILE A 142 -5.46 -4.05 -11.98
N LEU A 143 -6.35 -4.87 -11.43
CA LEU A 143 -6.03 -5.78 -10.31
C LEU A 143 -4.92 -6.75 -10.70
N GLN A 144 -5.05 -7.40 -11.86
CA GLN A 144 -4.07 -8.35 -12.35
C GLN A 144 -2.71 -7.70 -12.59
N ARG A 145 -2.67 -6.54 -13.24
CA ARG A 145 -1.43 -5.83 -13.58
C ARG A 145 -0.72 -5.31 -12.33
N SER A 146 -1.46 -4.70 -11.41
CA SER A 146 -0.91 -4.19 -10.15
C SER A 146 -0.34 -5.32 -9.29
N ALA A 147 -1.09 -6.41 -9.10
CA ALA A 147 -0.64 -7.57 -8.36
C ALA A 147 0.62 -8.21 -8.99
N ALA A 148 0.64 -8.34 -10.32
CA ALA A 148 1.79 -8.86 -11.05
C ALA A 148 3.02 -7.93 -10.94
N ALA A 149 2.83 -6.61 -11.01
CA ALA A 149 3.90 -5.63 -10.85
C ALA A 149 4.55 -5.76 -9.46
N LYS A 150 3.73 -5.79 -8.41
CA LYS A 150 4.24 -5.98 -7.04
C LYS A 150 4.94 -7.33 -6.87
N ALA A 151 4.31 -8.41 -7.34
CA ALA A 151 4.87 -9.75 -7.21
C ALA A 151 6.27 -9.87 -7.87
N ARG A 152 6.48 -9.24 -9.06
CA ARG A 152 7.80 -9.19 -9.71
C ARG A 152 8.86 -8.50 -8.85
N ILE A 153 8.52 -7.35 -8.26
CA ILE A 153 9.46 -6.61 -7.41
C ILE A 153 9.78 -7.39 -6.13
N VAL A 154 8.75 -8.00 -5.52
CA VAL A 154 8.92 -8.84 -4.32
C VAL A 154 9.76 -10.08 -4.61
N ALA A 155 9.54 -10.74 -5.76
CA ALA A 155 10.33 -11.91 -6.16
C ALA A 155 11.82 -11.56 -6.38
N ALA A 156 12.11 -10.35 -6.84
CA ALA A 156 13.48 -9.87 -7.03
C ALA A 156 14.15 -9.41 -5.72
N ASP A 157 13.38 -8.98 -4.73
CA ASP A 157 13.89 -8.47 -3.45
C ASP A 157 12.86 -8.69 -2.33
N GLU A 158 12.79 -9.92 -1.82
CA GLU A 158 11.79 -10.33 -0.83
C GLU A 158 11.89 -9.51 0.48
N ARG A 159 13.12 -9.24 0.95
CA ARG A 159 13.39 -8.64 2.26
C ARG A 159 13.69 -7.16 2.23
N GLU A 160 13.42 -6.48 1.09
CA GLU A 160 13.64 -5.04 0.94
C GLU A 160 15.11 -4.61 1.17
N GLY A 161 16.02 -5.37 0.59
CA GLY A 161 17.46 -5.08 0.64
C GLY A 161 17.90 -3.94 -0.28
N GLY A 162 17.13 -3.62 -1.31
CA GLY A 162 17.47 -2.60 -2.30
C GLY A 162 16.35 -2.28 -3.29
N LEU A 163 16.10 -3.17 -4.26
CA LEU A 163 15.15 -2.90 -5.35
C LEU A 163 13.72 -2.62 -4.85
N ARG A 164 13.26 -3.35 -3.86
CA ARG A 164 11.90 -3.19 -3.30
C ARG A 164 11.65 -1.79 -2.71
N ALA A 165 12.71 -1.04 -2.41
CA ALA A 165 12.59 0.35 -1.94
C ALA A 165 11.88 1.27 -2.94
N VAL A 166 11.86 0.95 -4.26
CA VAL A 166 11.10 1.72 -5.27
C VAL A 166 9.61 1.78 -4.95
N LEU A 167 9.06 0.75 -4.27
CA LEU A 167 7.66 0.74 -3.84
C LEU A 167 7.32 1.85 -2.83
N ASN A 168 8.33 2.49 -2.26
CA ASN A 168 8.15 3.63 -1.36
C ASN A 168 7.99 4.98 -2.08
N TYR A 169 7.82 5.00 -3.41
CA TYR A 169 7.49 6.21 -4.15
C TYR A 169 6.27 6.90 -3.54
N GLY A 170 6.38 8.18 -3.24
CA GLY A 170 5.35 8.95 -2.53
C GLY A 170 5.28 8.73 -1.01
N HIS A 171 5.75 7.59 -0.49
CA HIS A 171 5.59 7.22 0.93
C HIS A 171 6.39 8.09 1.90
N THR A 172 7.53 8.62 1.50
CA THR A 172 8.35 9.47 2.37
C THR A 172 7.57 10.71 2.80
N PHE A 173 6.99 11.43 1.85
CA PHE A 173 6.12 12.57 2.14
C PHE A 173 4.74 12.13 2.68
N GLY A 174 4.20 11.01 2.20
CA GLY A 174 2.95 10.47 2.70
C GLY A 174 3.00 10.18 4.21
N HIS A 175 4.07 9.57 4.70
CA HIS A 175 4.25 9.32 6.14
C HIS A 175 4.38 10.62 6.96
N VAL A 176 5.00 11.66 6.39
CA VAL A 176 5.03 12.99 7.03
C VAL A 176 3.62 13.53 7.19
N VAL A 177 2.79 13.45 6.13
CA VAL A 177 1.38 13.88 6.19
C VAL A 177 0.60 13.09 7.23
N GLU A 178 0.73 11.74 7.25
CA GLU A 178 0.07 10.90 8.26
C GLU A 178 0.49 11.25 9.69
N THR A 179 1.77 11.54 9.89
CA THR A 179 2.34 11.80 11.23
C THR A 179 1.96 13.19 11.73
N LEU A 180 2.12 14.23 10.92
CA LEU A 180 1.91 15.61 11.32
C LEU A 180 0.44 15.99 11.37
N CYS A 181 -0.40 15.47 10.47
CA CYS A 181 -1.85 15.69 10.50
C CYS A 181 -2.57 14.81 11.54
N GLY A 182 -1.87 13.86 12.16
CA GLY A 182 -2.43 12.87 13.08
C GLY A 182 -3.02 11.65 12.37
N TYR A 183 -2.70 10.48 12.92
CA TYR A 183 -3.17 9.21 12.37
C TYR A 183 -4.70 9.13 12.33
N GLY A 184 -5.25 8.74 11.18
CA GLY A 184 -6.70 8.62 10.95
C GLY A 184 -7.35 9.84 10.30
N THR A 185 -6.66 10.97 10.19
CA THR A 185 -7.11 12.14 9.41
C THR A 185 -7.14 11.80 7.92
N TRP A 186 -6.04 11.28 7.42
CA TRP A 186 -5.87 10.80 6.06
C TRP A 186 -5.81 9.28 6.01
N LEU A 187 -6.47 8.67 5.04
CA LEU A 187 -6.21 7.27 4.70
C LEU A 187 -4.81 7.13 4.11
N HIS A 188 -4.20 5.96 4.26
CA HIS A 188 -2.84 5.73 3.76
C HIS A 188 -2.67 6.12 2.29
N GLY A 189 -3.55 5.66 1.40
CA GLY A 189 -3.47 6.00 -0.01
C GLY A 189 -3.69 7.48 -0.31
N GLU A 190 -4.51 8.18 0.48
CA GLU A 190 -4.67 9.64 0.37
C GLU A 190 -3.34 10.36 0.68
N ALA A 191 -2.67 9.96 1.76
CA ALA A 191 -1.38 10.51 2.14
C ALA A 191 -0.28 10.17 1.10
N VAL A 192 -0.27 8.95 0.58
CA VAL A 192 0.65 8.53 -0.50
C VAL A 192 0.39 9.33 -1.77
N ALA A 193 -0.87 9.62 -2.13
CA ALA A 193 -1.22 10.43 -3.30
C ALA A 193 -0.65 11.86 -3.18
N ILE A 194 -0.85 12.51 -2.03
CA ILE A 194 -0.22 13.82 -1.73
C ILE A 194 1.30 13.72 -1.84
N GLY A 195 1.88 12.65 -1.31
CA GLY A 195 3.32 12.39 -1.37
C GLY A 195 3.84 12.19 -2.80
N MET A 196 3.09 11.49 -3.67
CA MET A 196 3.45 11.32 -5.07
C MET A 196 3.47 12.67 -5.82
N VAL A 197 2.49 13.55 -5.57
CA VAL A 197 2.48 14.90 -6.13
C VAL A 197 3.73 15.67 -5.70
N ALA A 198 4.06 15.64 -4.41
CA ALA A 198 5.25 16.32 -3.89
C ALA A 198 6.56 15.77 -4.49
N VAL A 199 6.68 14.45 -4.69
CA VAL A 199 7.85 13.84 -5.34
C VAL A 199 7.92 14.23 -6.82
N GLY A 200 6.79 14.31 -7.53
CA GLY A 200 6.75 14.79 -8.92
C GLY A 200 7.27 16.22 -9.05
N GLU A 201 6.81 17.13 -8.18
CA GLU A 201 7.32 18.52 -8.13
C GLU A 201 8.81 18.58 -7.80
N LEU A 202 9.28 17.77 -6.84
CA LEU A 202 10.69 17.65 -6.52
C LEU A 202 11.50 17.16 -7.73
N GLY A 203 10.96 16.19 -8.48
CA GLY A 203 11.55 15.68 -9.73
C GLY A 203 11.75 16.76 -10.77
N VAL A 204 10.76 17.65 -10.96
CA VAL A 204 10.85 18.80 -11.86
C VAL A 204 11.92 19.79 -11.39
N LEU A 205 11.92 20.14 -10.10
CA LEU A 205 12.92 21.05 -9.52
C LEU A 205 14.36 20.53 -9.67
N ARG A 206 14.53 19.22 -9.65
CA ARG A 206 15.84 18.55 -9.84
C ARG A 206 16.19 18.28 -11.30
N GLY A 207 15.30 18.55 -12.22
CA GLY A 207 15.48 18.29 -13.65
C GLY A 207 15.47 16.81 -14.03
N SER A 208 14.97 15.92 -13.16
CA SER A 208 14.79 14.48 -13.43
C SER A 208 13.44 14.15 -14.05
N TRP A 209 12.47 15.05 -13.93
CA TRP A 209 11.14 14.97 -14.55
C TRP A 209 10.87 16.24 -15.34
N SER A 210 10.15 16.11 -16.44
CA SER A 210 9.56 17.25 -17.15
C SER A 210 8.33 17.77 -16.40
N ARG A 211 7.96 19.02 -16.66
CA ARG A 211 6.72 19.60 -16.13
C ARG A 211 5.49 18.80 -16.61
N ASP A 212 5.48 18.37 -17.87
CA ASP A 212 4.38 17.58 -18.46
C ASP A 212 4.19 16.23 -17.74
N GLU A 213 5.26 15.53 -17.40
CA GLU A 213 5.17 14.28 -16.64
C GLU A 213 4.57 14.49 -15.24
N ALA A 214 4.97 15.53 -14.54
CA ALA A 214 4.43 15.88 -13.23
C ALA A 214 2.94 16.26 -13.33
N GLU A 215 2.54 17.01 -14.35
CA GLU A 215 1.16 17.40 -14.59
C GLU A 215 0.29 16.21 -14.99
N ARG A 216 0.80 15.26 -15.79
CA ARG A 216 0.09 14.02 -16.13
C ARG A 216 -0.20 13.22 -14.87
N GLN A 217 0.81 13.01 -14.01
CA GLN A 217 0.63 12.35 -12.73
C GLN A 217 -0.42 13.06 -11.86
N HIS A 218 -0.31 14.38 -11.73
CA HIS A 218 -1.24 15.18 -10.93
C HIS A 218 -2.68 15.02 -11.44
N ARG A 219 -2.90 15.14 -12.76
CA ARG A 219 -4.22 14.98 -13.36
C ARG A 219 -4.81 13.60 -13.09
N LEU A 220 -4.01 12.53 -13.23
CA LEU A 220 -4.48 11.18 -12.99
C LEU A 220 -4.83 10.96 -11.50
N ILE A 221 -4.02 11.43 -10.57
CA ILE A 221 -4.31 11.36 -9.13
C ILE A 221 -5.61 12.10 -8.82
N HIS A 222 -5.80 13.31 -9.38
CA HIS A 222 -7.00 14.10 -9.19
C HIS A 222 -8.25 13.41 -9.78
N SER A 223 -8.17 12.87 -11.00
CA SER A 223 -9.30 12.16 -11.65
C SER A 223 -9.71 10.89 -10.90
N ALA A 224 -8.77 10.23 -10.21
CA ALA A 224 -9.07 9.11 -9.31
C ALA A 224 -9.76 9.55 -7.99
N GLY A 225 -10.06 10.84 -7.82
CA GLY A 225 -10.73 11.39 -6.64
C GLY A 225 -9.83 11.42 -5.40
N LEU A 226 -8.52 11.43 -5.59
CA LEU A 226 -7.52 11.50 -4.53
C LEU A 226 -7.10 12.96 -4.27
N PRO A 227 -6.69 13.30 -3.04
CA PRO A 227 -6.20 14.64 -2.72
C PRO A 227 -4.86 14.89 -3.42
N THR A 228 -4.72 16.11 -3.96
CA THR A 228 -3.50 16.58 -4.63
C THR A 228 -2.89 17.81 -3.97
N THR A 229 -3.58 18.37 -2.98
CA THR A 229 -3.15 19.58 -2.29
C THR A 229 -2.36 19.21 -1.03
N TRP A 230 -1.19 19.83 -0.88
CA TRP A 230 -0.39 19.71 0.33
C TRP A 230 -1.15 20.34 1.52
N PRO A 231 -1.25 19.65 2.68
CA PRO A 231 -1.87 20.22 3.86
C PRO A 231 -1.07 21.42 4.41
N ASP A 232 -1.73 22.23 5.25
CA ASP A 232 -1.10 23.39 5.89
C ASP A 232 -0.10 22.93 6.97
N LEU A 233 1.09 22.58 6.53
CA LEU A 233 2.22 22.14 7.35
C LEU A 233 3.42 23.04 7.10
N SER A 234 4.08 23.49 8.17
CA SER A 234 5.27 24.32 8.05
C SER A 234 6.45 23.53 7.47
N ALA A 235 7.31 24.20 6.72
CA ALA A 235 8.51 23.58 6.16
C ALA A 235 9.43 23.00 7.25
N ASP A 236 9.53 23.68 8.40
CA ASP A 236 10.36 23.23 9.51
C ASP A 236 9.84 21.94 10.15
N GLU A 237 8.51 21.82 10.35
CA GLU A 237 7.90 20.58 10.85
C GLU A 237 8.12 19.42 9.89
N VAL A 238 7.95 19.67 8.59
CA VAL A 238 8.20 18.67 7.54
C VAL A 238 9.65 18.22 7.54
N LEU A 239 10.60 19.14 7.56
CA LEU A 239 12.04 18.82 7.58
C LEU A 239 12.43 18.03 8.84
N ASN A 240 11.93 18.43 10.01
CA ASN A 240 12.16 17.72 11.26
C ASN A 240 11.59 16.28 11.21
N SER A 241 10.39 16.12 10.68
CA SER A 241 9.76 14.81 10.51
C SER A 241 10.55 13.91 9.55
N LEU A 242 11.02 14.47 8.43
CA LEU A 242 11.85 13.75 7.45
C LEU A 242 13.20 13.28 8.03
N GLN A 243 13.82 14.07 8.91
CA GLN A 243 15.09 13.69 9.58
C GLN A 243 14.91 12.52 10.55
N GLY A 244 13.74 12.37 11.14
CA GLY A 244 13.37 11.26 12.02
C GLY A 244 12.99 9.96 11.29
N ASP A 245 12.84 9.99 9.96
CA ASP A 245 12.45 8.80 9.18
C ASP A 245 13.63 7.80 9.08
N LYS A 246 13.32 6.52 9.26
CA LYS A 246 14.26 5.38 9.14
C LYS A 246 14.93 5.26 7.77
N LYS A 247 14.51 6.05 6.79
CA LYS A 247 15.06 6.10 5.41
C LYS A 247 16.28 6.99 5.27
N VAL A 248 16.72 7.66 6.32
CA VAL A 248 18.00 8.39 6.33
C VAL A 248 19.14 7.37 6.43
N ARG A 249 19.89 7.19 5.32
CA ARG A 249 21.16 6.45 5.33
C ARG A 249 22.28 7.43 5.06
N ASP A 250 23.32 7.42 5.90
CA ASP A 250 24.50 8.30 5.78
C ASP A 250 24.15 9.80 5.73
N GLY A 251 23.10 10.23 6.48
CA GLY A 251 22.66 11.62 6.52
C GLY A 251 21.97 12.12 5.23
N ARG A 252 21.61 11.21 4.31
CA ARG A 252 20.92 11.55 3.06
C ARG A 252 19.54 10.92 3.01
N LEU A 253 18.52 11.74 2.76
CA LEU A 253 17.16 11.28 2.43
C LEU A 253 17.16 10.67 1.03
N ARG A 254 16.50 9.53 0.89
CA ARG A 254 16.19 8.91 -0.41
C ARG A 254 14.67 9.01 -0.64
N PHE A 255 14.32 9.60 -1.77
CA PHE A 255 12.94 9.74 -2.25
C PHE A 255 12.63 8.73 -3.32
#